data_750e72efebc8cce332efced858b1aa41
#
_entry.id   750e72efebc8cce332efced858b1aa41
#
_cell.length_a   1.000
_cell.length_b   1.000
_cell.length_c   1.000
_cell.angle_alpha   90.00
_cell.angle_beta   90.00
_cell.angle_gamma   90.00
#
_symmetry.space_group_name_H-M   'P 1'
#
loop_
_entity.id
_entity.type
_entity.pdbx_description
1 polymer ?
#
loop_
_entity_poly.entity_id
_entity_poly.type
_entity_poly.pdbx_seq_one_letter_code
_entity_poly.pdbx_strand_id
1 'polypeptide(L)'
;YPLRRQRQMCIRDSTFGADFILGIGGGSAIDTAKAIAIGAANPDTDIWEFWSRKKKPEQGLPTGAVLTIPAAGSETSASSVLTNQETGSKRGLSTHLNRPKFAIMNPELACTLPVYQVACGVTDIMMHTLDRYFNPTDNEVTDALAEALLRTVIANGRTAVADPHNYEAMSELMWAGSLSHNGLTGLGCQEDFAVHQLGHELSAMFDTAHGASLATVWDSWALAVMDAKPSRFARYAKNVWGISGSVSYTHLRAHETVL
;
A
#
# COMPACT_ATOMS: atom_id res chain seq x y z
N TYR A 1 -7.42 12.44 -8.58
CA TYR A 1 -7.40 13.36 -9.74
C TYR A 1 -8.05 12.66 -10.94
N PRO A 2 -8.94 13.35 -11.72
CA PRO A 2 -9.59 12.76 -12.89
C PRO A 2 -8.55 12.36 -13.96
N LEU A 3 -8.71 11.19 -14.58
CA LEU A 3 -7.86 10.73 -15.71
C LEU A 3 -7.69 11.78 -16.81
N ARG A 4 -8.73 12.59 -17.06
CA ARG A 4 -8.66 13.70 -18.02
C ARG A 4 -7.60 14.74 -17.64
N ARG A 5 -7.46 15.06 -16.34
CA ARG A 5 -6.40 15.96 -15.84
C ARG A 5 -5.04 15.28 -15.94
N GLN A 6 -4.93 14.00 -15.60
CA GLN A 6 -3.68 13.24 -15.73
C GLN A 6 -3.22 13.18 -17.18
N ARG A 7 -4.14 12.92 -18.15
CA ARG A 7 -3.82 12.96 -19.57
C ARG A 7 -3.35 14.35 -20.03
N GLN A 8 -4.01 15.43 -19.57
CA GLN A 8 -3.59 16.79 -19.87
C GLN A 8 -2.20 17.10 -19.28
N MET A 9 -1.90 16.62 -18.06
CA MET A 9 -0.59 16.75 -17.44
C MET A 9 0.48 15.99 -18.24
N CYS A 10 0.23 14.74 -18.63
CA CYS A 10 1.16 13.97 -19.48
C CYS A 10 1.48 14.68 -20.80
N ILE A 11 0.47 15.22 -21.49
CA ILE A 11 0.65 15.98 -22.74
C ILE A 11 1.47 17.25 -22.48
N ARG A 12 1.15 17.98 -21.41
CA ARG A 12 1.88 19.19 -21.04
C ARG A 12 3.33 18.90 -20.72
N ASP A 13 3.60 17.85 -19.94
CA ASP A 13 4.96 17.49 -19.53
C ASP A 13 5.79 16.97 -20.72
N SER A 14 5.20 16.23 -21.65
CA SER A 14 5.88 15.82 -22.88
C SER A 14 6.21 17.01 -23.79
N THR A 15 5.32 18.01 -23.90
CA THR A 15 5.60 19.24 -24.68
C THR A 15 6.58 20.17 -23.98
N PHE A 16 6.65 20.15 -22.64
CA PHE A 16 7.63 20.88 -21.85
C PHE A 16 9.03 20.27 -21.91
N GLY A 17 9.14 18.99 -22.35
CA GLY A 17 10.41 18.27 -22.41
C GLY A 17 10.93 17.85 -21.04
N ALA A 18 10.03 17.53 -20.12
CA ALA A 18 10.41 16.99 -18.82
C ALA A 18 11.16 15.67 -18.98
N ASP A 19 12.26 15.51 -18.28
CA ASP A 19 13.09 14.30 -18.23
C ASP A 19 13.02 13.56 -16.90
N PHE A 20 12.32 14.15 -15.91
CA PHE A 20 12.14 13.62 -14.55
C PHE A 20 10.83 14.10 -13.95
N ILE A 21 10.15 13.22 -13.19
CA ILE A 21 8.91 13.56 -12.47
C ILE A 21 9.09 13.36 -10.96
N LEU A 22 8.84 14.40 -10.17
CA LEU A 22 8.89 14.34 -8.70
C LEU A 22 7.46 14.30 -8.13
N GLY A 23 7.14 13.21 -7.43
CA GLY A 23 5.89 13.06 -6.68
C GLY A 23 6.08 13.52 -5.23
N ILE A 24 5.33 14.55 -4.80
CA ILE A 24 5.36 15.04 -3.41
C ILE A 24 3.98 14.81 -2.79
N GLY A 25 3.89 13.99 -1.74
CA GLY A 25 2.63 13.68 -1.07
C GLY A 25 2.53 12.25 -0.56
N GLY A 26 1.32 11.77 -0.39
CA GLY A 26 1.02 10.37 -0.08
C GLY A 26 0.95 9.50 -1.33
N GLY A 27 0.51 8.25 -1.16
CA GLY A 27 0.43 7.25 -2.23
C GLY A 27 -0.24 7.75 -3.50
N SER A 28 -1.38 8.42 -3.41
CA SER A 28 -2.12 8.92 -4.59
C SER A 28 -1.32 9.96 -5.40
N ALA A 29 -0.57 10.84 -4.73
CA ALA A 29 0.27 11.84 -5.42
C ALA A 29 1.46 11.16 -6.11
N ILE A 30 2.12 10.21 -5.43
CA ILE A 30 3.23 9.45 -5.98
C ILE A 30 2.77 8.57 -7.14
N ASP A 31 1.63 7.89 -7.00
CA ASP A 31 1.04 7.07 -8.07
C ASP A 31 0.65 7.90 -9.29
N THR A 32 0.15 9.13 -9.08
CA THR A 32 -0.09 10.10 -10.14
C THR A 32 1.20 10.49 -10.85
N ALA A 33 2.28 10.75 -10.11
CA ALA A 33 3.60 11.07 -10.68
C ALA A 33 4.13 9.91 -11.55
N LYS A 34 4.00 8.67 -11.09
CA LYS A 34 4.35 7.46 -11.86
C LYS A 34 3.52 7.36 -13.15
N ALA A 35 2.22 7.62 -13.07
CA ALA A 35 1.34 7.60 -14.24
C ALA A 35 1.71 8.69 -15.25
N ILE A 36 2.02 9.90 -14.78
CA ILE A 36 2.49 10.99 -15.63
C ILE A 36 3.80 10.60 -16.32
N ALA A 37 4.74 10.00 -15.59
CA ALA A 37 6.02 9.55 -16.12
C ALA A 37 5.87 8.52 -17.25
N ILE A 38 4.95 7.55 -17.10
CA ILE A 38 4.61 6.59 -18.15
C ILE A 38 3.90 7.29 -19.32
N GLY A 39 2.91 8.14 -19.04
CA GLY A 39 2.15 8.83 -20.08
C GLY A 39 3.00 9.80 -20.90
N ALA A 40 3.92 10.55 -20.28
CA ALA A 40 4.81 11.47 -20.97
C ALA A 40 5.79 10.74 -21.91
N ALA A 41 6.23 9.54 -21.53
CA ALA A 41 7.07 8.69 -22.37
C ALA A 41 6.28 7.96 -23.50
N ASN A 42 4.94 7.96 -23.45
CA ASN A 42 4.06 7.27 -24.42
C ASN A 42 2.92 8.20 -24.86
N PRO A 43 3.20 9.35 -25.52
CA PRO A 43 2.22 10.41 -25.77
C PRO A 43 1.05 9.98 -26.68
N ASP A 44 1.27 8.98 -27.54
CA ASP A 44 0.29 8.48 -28.49
C ASP A 44 -0.64 7.39 -27.91
N THR A 45 -0.47 7.04 -26.62
CA THR A 45 -1.26 5.99 -25.96
C THR A 45 -2.05 6.58 -24.79
N ASP A 46 -3.33 6.25 -24.72
CA ASP A 46 -4.12 6.55 -23.52
C ASP A 46 -3.58 5.77 -22.33
N ILE A 47 -3.21 6.47 -21.26
CA ILE A 47 -2.62 5.84 -20.08
C ILE A 47 -3.51 4.73 -19.47
N TRP A 48 -4.84 4.85 -19.59
CA TRP A 48 -5.76 3.84 -19.09
C TRP A 48 -5.64 2.50 -19.82
N GLU A 49 -5.11 2.46 -21.05
CA GLU A 49 -4.82 1.20 -21.73
C GLU A 49 -3.78 0.36 -21.00
N PHE A 50 -2.83 1.01 -20.29
CA PHE A 50 -1.87 0.32 -19.44
C PHE A 50 -2.51 -0.21 -18.16
N TRP A 51 -3.29 0.62 -17.44
CA TRP A 51 -3.97 0.20 -16.21
C TRP A 51 -5.10 -0.79 -16.44
N SER A 52 -5.73 -0.75 -17.61
CA SER A 52 -6.73 -1.77 -18.03
C SER A 52 -6.11 -3.04 -18.60
N ARG A 53 -4.76 -3.13 -18.64
CA ARG A 53 -4.00 -4.27 -19.17
C ARG A 53 -4.23 -4.57 -20.66
N LYS A 54 -4.72 -3.59 -21.42
CA LYS A 54 -4.85 -3.69 -22.90
C LYS A 54 -3.50 -3.56 -23.60
N LYS A 55 -2.60 -2.74 -23.01
CA LYS A 55 -1.21 -2.57 -23.45
C LYS A 55 -0.26 -2.69 -22.26
N LYS A 56 1.01 -2.99 -22.55
CA LYS A 56 2.08 -2.97 -21.56
C LYS A 56 2.99 -1.77 -21.83
N PRO A 57 3.31 -0.93 -20.82
CA PRO A 57 4.26 0.16 -21.02
C PRO A 57 5.68 -0.40 -21.16
N GLU A 58 6.42 0.08 -22.14
CA GLU A 58 7.83 -0.28 -22.38
C GLU A 58 8.78 0.82 -21.93
N GLN A 59 8.28 2.05 -21.79
CA GLN A 59 9.04 3.24 -21.43
C GLN A 59 8.34 4.03 -20.31
N GLY A 60 9.12 4.75 -19.53
CA GLY A 60 8.67 5.69 -18.51
C GLY A 60 9.81 6.63 -18.15
N LEU A 61 9.49 7.89 -17.88
CA LEU A 61 10.46 8.83 -17.33
C LEU A 61 10.86 8.38 -15.91
N PRO A 62 12.09 8.68 -15.45
CA PRO A 62 12.48 8.43 -14.08
C PRO A 62 11.61 9.27 -13.12
N THR A 63 11.26 8.67 -11.98
CA THR A 63 10.51 9.33 -10.92
C THR A 63 11.30 9.41 -9.62
N GLY A 64 11.01 10.41 -8.80
CA GLY A 64 11.41 10.52 -7.40
C GLY A 64 10.19 10.73 -6.52
N ALA A 65 10.34 10.48 -5.23
CA ALA A 65 9.26 10.67 -4.27
C ALA A 65 9.70 11.49 -3.06
N VAL A 66 8.81 12.36 -2.56
CA VAL A 66 8.89 12.98 -1.23
C VAL A 66 7.63 12.55 -0.48
N LEU A 67 7.80 11.67 0.51
CA LEU A 67 6.68 11.07 1.24
C LEU A 67 6.16 11.98 2.34
N THR A 68 4.84 12.15 2.41
CA THR A 68 4.18 12.93 3.48
C THR A 68 3.18 12.11 4.30
N ILE A 69 2.90 10.86 3.93
CA ILE A 69 1.96 9.96 4.63
C ILE A 69 2.53 8.54 4.65
N PRO A 70 2.89 7.98 5.81
CA PRO A 70 3.27 6.58 5.92
C PRO A 70 2.03 5.69 5.74
N ALA A 71 1.93 4.98 4.63
CA ALA A 71 0.81 4.08 4.31
C ALA A 71 1.19 3.11 3.17
N ALA A 72 0.84 3.47 1.94
CA ALA A 72 0.86 2.62 0.75
C ALA A 72 2.25 2.13 0.27
N GLY A 73 3.36 2.65 0.80
CA GLY A 73 4.72 2.28 0.36
C GLY A 73 5.00 2.59 -1.12
N SER A 74 4.24 3.53 -1.71
CA SER A 74 4.35 3.86 -3.13
C SER A 74 5.72 4.44 -3.48
N GLU A 75 6.40 5.09 -2.56
CA GLU A 75 7.73 5.69 -2.72
C GLU A 75 8.84 4.68 -3.04
N THR A 76 8.61 3.39 -2.75
CA THR A 76 9.57 2.29 -3.05
C THR A 76 8.96 1.16 -3.86
N SER A 77 7.65 1.15 -4.08
CA SER A 77 6.97 0.05 -4.76
C SER A 77 7.03 0.16 -6.30
N ALA A 78 6.87 -0.99 -6.96
CA ALA A 78 6.68 -1.08 -8.40
C ALA A 78 5.21 -0.89 -8.83
N SER A 79 4.30 -0.65 -7.87
CA SER A 79 2.87 -0.49 -8.11
C SER A 79 2.47 0.97 -8.25
N SER A 80 1.41 1.21 -9.00
CA SER A 80 0.71 2.49 -9.06
C SER A 80 -0.79 2.22 -9.30
N VAL A 81 -1.65 2.85 -8.50
CA VAL A 81 -3.11 2.67 -8.56
C VAL A 81 -3.78 3.94 -9.05
N LEU A 82 -4.63 3.80 -10.06
CA LEU A 82 -5.43 4.89 -10.60
C LEU A 82 -6.92 4.58 -10.55
N THR A 83 -7.71 5.63 -10.39
CA THR A 83 -9.17 5.57 -10.52
C THR A 83 -9.61 6.23 -11.82
N ASN A 84 -10.35 5.48 -12.63
CA ASN A 84 -11.04 6.03 -13.80
C ASN A 84 -12.39 6.58 -13.35
N GLN A 85 -12.54 7.90 -13.37
CA GLN A 85 -13.77 8.55 -12.92
C GLN A 85 -14.95 8.38 -13.87
N GLU A 86 -14.70 8.09 -15.15
CA GLU A 86 -15.78 7.86 -16.12
C GLU A 86 -16.45 6.51 -15.91
N THR A 87 -15.68 5.50 -15.51
CA THR A 87 -16.16 4.13 -15.31
C THR A 87 -16.28 3.73 -13.83
N GLY A 88 -15.82 4.56 -12.89
CA GLY A 88 -15.71 4.23 -11.47
C GLY A 88 -14.68 3.14 -11.14
N SER A 89 -13.92 2.67 -12.13
CA SER A 89 -12.98 1.55 -11.94
C SER A 89 -11.68 2.01 -11.30
N LYS A 90 -11.22 1.32 -10.25
CA LYS A 90 -9.93 1.52 -9.60
C LYS A 90 -9.01 0.33 -9.90
N ARG A 91 -7.84 0.58 -10.52
CA ARG A 91 -6.94 -0.48 -10.98
C ARG A 91 -5.48 -0.19 -10.69
N GLY A 92 -4.73 -1.25 -10.38
CA GLY A 92 -3.28 -1.22 -10.20
C GLY A 92 -2.52 -1.66 -11.44
N LEU A 93 -1.38 -1.01 -11.68
CA LEU A 93 -0.36 -1.40 -12.65
C LEU A 93 0.96 -1.64 -11.93
N SER A 94 1.48 -2.87 -11.97
CA SER A 94 2.80 -3.23 -11.46
C SER A 94 3.80 -3.34 -12.61
N THR A 95 4.85 -2.51 -12.59
CA THR A 95 5.96 -2.53 -13.54
C THR A 95 7.20 -1.93 -12.89
N HIS A 96 8.40 -2.41 -13.26
CA HIS A 96 9.66 -1.82 -12.78
C HIS A 96 9.81 -0.32 -13.12
N LEU A 97 9.11 0.16 -14.15
CA LEU A 97 9.08 1.56 -14.55
C LEU A 97 8.47 2.48 -13.48
N ASN A 98 7.56 1.93 -12.66
CA ASN A 98 6.92 2.66 -11.56
C ASN A 98 7.82 2.88 -10.35
N ARG A 99 8.94 2.15 -10.23
CA ARG A 99 9.77 2.25 -9.04
C ARG A 99 10.56 3.56 -9.03
N PRO A 100 10.33 4.45 -8.03
CA PRO A 100 11.09 5.69 -7.93
C PRO A 100 12.60 5.46 -7.80
N LYS A 101 13.38 6.37 -8.33
CA LYS A 101 14.86 6.32 -8.27
C LYS A 101 15.40 6.67 -6.88
N PHE A 102 14.66 7.50 -6.14
CA PHE A 102 14.92 7.83 -4.75
C PHE A 102 13.60 8.17 -4.04
N ALA A 103 13.63 8.09 -2.70
CA ALA A 103 12.56 8.55 -1.83
C ALA A 103 13.15 9.42 -0.72
N ILE A 104 12.58 10.60 -0.52
CA ILE A 104 12.84 11.46 0.65
C ILE A 104 11.75 11.20 1.65
N MET A 105 12.14 10.73 2.83
CA MET A 105 11.24 10.27 3.88
C MET A 105 11.56 11.02 5.17
N ASN A 106 11.06 12.26 5.30
CA ASN A 106 11.19 13.05 6.52
C ASN A 106 9.93 12.89 7.37
N PRO A 107 10.01 12.27 8.59
CA PRO A 107 8.86 12.05 9.46
C PRO A 107 8.14 13.34 9.86
N GLU A 108 8.82 14.48 9.95
CA GLU A 108 8.21 15.77 10.27
C GLU A 108 7.09 16.14 9.29
N LEU A 109 7.18 15.72 8.02
CA LEU A 109 6.14 15.96 7.02
C LEU A 109 4.84 15.21 7.31
N ALA A 110 4.90 14.15 8.11
CA ALA A 110 3.75 13.35 8.50
C ALA A 110 3.18 13.72 9.87
N CYS A 111 3.93 14.46 10.70
CA CYS A 111 3.49 14.82 12.06
C CYS A 111 2.26 15.75 12.12
N THR A 112 1.82 16.29 11.00
CA THR A 112 0.61 17.14 10.92
C THR A 112 -0.64 16.38 10.44
N LEU A 113 -0.54 15.06 10.25
CA LEU A 113 -1.65 14.24 9.77
C LEU A 113 -2.76 14.15 10.83
N PRO A 114 -4.04 14.21 10.42
CA PRO A 114 -5.15 13.87 11.30
C PRO A 114 -5.04 12.42 11.79
N VAL A 115 -5.42 12.17 13.05
CA VAL A 115 -5.38 10.84 13.68
C VAL A 115 -6.02 9.76 12.81
N TYR A 116 -7.17 10.06 12.19
CA TYR A 116 -7.84 9.12 11.29
C TYR A 116 -6.97 8.71 10.09
N GLN A 117 -6.21 9.64 9.51
CA GLN A 117 -5.31 9.33 8.40
C GLN A 117 -4.11 8.51 8.87
N VAL A 118 -3.60 8.76 10.07
CA VAL A 118 -2.56 7.93 10.68
C VAL A 118 -3.06 6.50 10.89
N ALA A 119 -4.25 6.31 11.46
CA ALA A 119 -4.85 4.99 11.66
C ALA A 119 -5.07 4.25 10.32
N CYS A 120 -5.59 4.95 9.30
CA CYS A 120 -5.73 4.38 7.95
C CYS A 120 -4.37 3.97 7.36
N GLY A 121 -3.33 4.79 7.55
CA GLY A 121 -1.98 4.49 7.08
C GLY A 121 -1.39 3.25 7.76
N VAL A 122 -1.51 3.16 9.08
CA VAL A 122 -1.07 1.99 9.87
C VAL A 122 -1.76 0.72 9.38
N THR A 123 -3.08 0.77 9.17
CA THR A 123 -3.85 -0.36 8.64
C THR A 123 -3.36 -0.77 7.25
N ASP A 124 -3.10 0.18 6.36
CA ASP A 124 -2.61 -0.08 5.01
C ASP A 124 -1.24 -0.78 5.02
N ILE A 125 -0.29 -0.31 5.84
CA ILE A 125 1.01 -0.95 6.05
C ILE A 125 0.85 -2.40 6.53
N MET A 126 -0.04 -2.63 7.50
CA MET A 126 -0.33 -3.98 7.99
C MET A 126 -0.89 -4.85 6.87
N MET A 127 -1.89 -4.37 6.13
CA MET A 127 -2.58 -5.15 5.10
C MET A 127 -1.65 -5.51 3.93
N HIS A 128 -0.76 -4.62 3.50
CA HIS A 128 0.26 -4.96 2.51
C HIS A 128 1.15 -6.14 2.95
N THR A 129 1.46 -6.21 4.24
CA THR A 129 2.23 -7.33 4.80
C THR A 129 1.37 -8.58 4.94
N LEU A 130 0.12 -8.46 5.41
CA LEU A 130 -0.79 -9.57 5.66
C LEU A 130 -1.22 -10.27 4.36
N ASP A 131 -1.51 -9.52 3.28
CA ASP A 131 -1.86 -10.09 1.97
C ASP A 131 -0.71 -10.92 1.37
N ARG A 132 0.54 -10.65 1.77
CA ARG A 132 1.70 -11.47 1.41
C ARG A 132 1.95 -12.60 2.41
N TYR A 133 1.67 -12.37 3.68
CA TYR A 133 1.90 -13.33 4.75
C TYR A 133 0.92 -14.51 4.69
N PHE A 134 -0.38 -14.25 4.46
CA PHE A 134 -1.41 -15.27 4.36
C PHE A 134 -1.45 -15.90 2.95
N ASN A 135 -0.43 -16.61 2.60
CA ASN A 135 -0.26 -17.34 1.34
C ASN A 135 -0.05 -18.85 1.60
N PRO A 136 -0.18 -19.71 0.58
CA PRO A 136 -0.01 -21.16 0.75
C PRO A 136 1.44 -21.63 0.98
N THR A 137 2.42 -20.77 0.68
CA THR A 137 3.85 -21.11 0.75
C THR A 137 4.40 -20.91 2.16
N ASP A 138 5.20 -21.84 2.66
CA ASP A 138 5.94 -21.66 3.90
C ASP A 138 7.37 -21.21 3.58
N ASN A 139 7.74 -20.03 4.08
CA ASN A 139 9.07 -19.45 3.90
C ASN A 139 9.51 -18.81 5.22
N GLU A 140 10.34 -19.51 5.96
CA GLU A 140 10.69 -19.15 7.33
C GLU A 140 11.31 -17.76 7.45
N VAL A 141 12.24 -17.40 6.57
CA VAL A 141 12.92 -16.10 6.59
C VAL A 141 11.95 -14.97 6.25
N THR A 142 11.18 -15.14 5.17
CA THR A 142 10.20 -14.12 4.74
C THR A 142 9.10 -13.95 5.78
N ASP A 143 8.62 -15.03 6.36
CA ASP A 143 7.65 -15.02 7.44
C ASP A 143 8.17 -14.29 8.69
N ALA A 144 9.40 -14.58 9.11
CA ALA A 144 10.02 -13.93 10.27
C ALA A 144 10.19 -12.41 10.05
N LEU A 145 10.55 -11.99 8.83
CA LEU A 145 10.63 -10.57 8.45
C LEU A 145 9.25 -9.90 8.50
N ALA A 146 8.23 -10.55 7.94
CA ALA A 146 6.85 -10.04 7.97
C ALA A 146 6.32 -9.93 9.40
N GLU A 147 6.55 -10.94 10.24
CA GLU A 147 6.15 -10.96 11.64
C GLU A 147 6.84 -9.84 12.45
N ALA A 148 8.14 -9.61 12.22
CA ALA A 148 8.87 -8.52 12.86
C ALA A 148 8.33 -7.15 12.45
N LEU A 149 8.06 -6.96 11.14
CA LEU A 149 7.48 -5.74 10.61
C LEU A 149 6.10 -5.47 11.24
N LEU A 150 5.21 -6.47 11.28
CA LEU A 150 3.88 -6.34 11.88
C LEU A 150 3.95 -5.93 13.35
N ARG A 151 4.82 -6.55 14.15
CA ARG A 151 5.00 -6.15 15.57
C ARG A 151 5.46 -4.70 15.70
N THR A 152 6.39 -4.25 14.85
CA THR A 152 6.89 -2.87 14.83
C THR A 152 5.76 -1.90 14.49
N VAL A 153 4.97 -2.23 13.45
CA VAL A 153 3.83 -1.40 13.01
C VAL A 153 2.75 -1.30 14.08
N ILE A 154 2.40 -2.40 14.74
CA ILE A 154 1.42 -2.42 15.83
C ILE A 154 1.88 -1.55 17.01
N ALA A 155 3.13 -1.66 17.41
CA ALA A 155 3.66 -0.90 18.55
C ALA A 155 3.70 0.61 18.25
N ASN A 156 4.30 0.99 17.10
CA ASN A 156 4.44 2.39 16.72
C ASN A 156 3.12 3.00 16.22
N GLY A 157 2.24 2.19 15.61
CA GLY A 157 0.91 2.61 15.19
C GLY A 157 0.06 3.08 16.37
N ARG A 158 0.05 2.34 17.48
CA ARG A 158 -0.63 2.76 18.70
C ARG A 158 -0.09 4.09 19.25
N THR A 159 1.23 4.25 19.25
CA THR A 159 1.88 5.48 19.67
C THR A 159 1.52 6.65 18.75
N ALA A 160 1.62 6.48 17.45
CA ALA A 160 1.34 7.53 16.48
C ALA A 160 -0.15 7.91 16.41
N VAL A 161 -1.07 6.97 16.64
CA VAL A 161 -2.52 7.26 16.74
C VAL A 161 -2.83 8.05 18.02
N ALA A 162 -2.15 7.75 19.13
CA ALA A 162 -2.30 8.49 20.37
C ALA A 162 -1.66 9.89 20.31
N ASP A 163 -0.53 10.02 19.62
CA ASP A 163 0.19 11.27 19.40
C ASP A 163 0.81 11.32 17.99
N PRO A 164 0.13 11.93 17.00
CA PRO A 164 0.64 12.08 15.64
C PRO A 164 1.94 12.92 15.54
N HIS A 165 2.29 13.68 16.57
CA HIS A 165 3.53 14.47 16.60
C HIS A 165 4.74 13.65 17.07
N ASN A 166 4.54 12.40 17.47
CA ASN A 166 5.64 11.54 17.90
C ASN A 166 6.54 11.17 16.71
N TYR A 167 7.68 11.86 16.63
CA TYR A 167 8.64 11.72 15.52
C TYR A 167 9.17 10.30 15.37
N GLU A 168 9.54 9.65 16.49
CA GLU A 168 10.09 8.29 16.47
C GLU A 168 9.08 7.28 15.91
N ALA A 169 7.83 7.35 16.38
CA ALA A 169 6.78 6.46 15.88
C ALA A 169 6.48 6.71 14.39
N MET A 170 6.44 7.98 13.94
CA MET A 170 6.27 8.30 12.52
C MET A 170 7.44 7.85 11.66
N SER A 171 8.67 7.94 12.18
CA SER A 171 9.89 7.46 11.51
C SER A 171 9.82 5.95 11.27
N GLU A 172 9.47 5.18 12.30
CA GLU A 172 9.31 3.73 12.20
C GLU A 172 8.18 3.34 11.23
N LEU A 173 7.07 4.05 11.26
CA LEU A 173 5.94 3.79 10.35
C LEU A 173 6.29 4.13 8.88
N MET A 174 7.04 5.20 8.62
CA MET A 174 7.51 5.52 7.27
C MET A 174 8.40 4.41 6.72
N TRP A 175 9.37 3.96 7.51
CA TRP A 175 10.25 2.89 7.09
C TRP A 175 9.51 1.56 6.92
N ALA A 176 8.64 1.21 7.86
CA ALA A 176 7.80 0.02 7.79
C ALA A 176 6.87 0.04 6.55
N GLY A 177 6.30 1.19 6.20
CA GLY A 177 5.48 1.36 5.01
C GLY A 177 6.24 1.02 3.73
N SER A 178 7.46 1.54 3.59
CA SER A 178 8.33 1.19 2.46
C SER A 178 8.63 -0.32 2.40
N LEU A 179 8.98 -0.93 3.52
CA LEU A 179 9.32 -2.36 3.58
C LEU A 179 8.11 -3.26 3.33
N SER A 180 6.91 -2.85 3.76
CA SER A 180 5.68 -3.62 3.58
C SER A 180 5.31 -3.81 2.12
N HIS A 181 5.69 -2.87 1.22
CA HIS A 181 5.25 -2.89 -0.18
C HIS A 181 6.38 -2.88 -1.23
N ASN A 182 7.65 -2.89 -0.83
CA ASN A 182 8.77 -2.97 -1.78
C ASN A 182 9.01 -4.38 -2.36
N GLY A 183 8.30 -5.38 -1.88
CA GLY A 183 8.40 -6.80 -2.26
C GLY A 183 9.10 -7.68 -1.23
N LEU A 184 9.75 -7.11 -0.19
CA LEU A 184 10.52 -7.87 0.80
C LEU A 184 9.69 -8.94 1.52
N THR A 185 8.48 -8.58 1.96
CA THR A 185 7.60 -9.47 2.73
C THR A 185 6.87 -10.53 1.90
N GLY A 186 7.10 -10.57 0.58
CA GLY A 186 6.54 -11.55 -0.36
C GLY A 186 7.58 -12.39 -1.11
N LEU A 187 8.88 -12.26 -0.76
CA LEU A 187 9.94 -12.98 -1.47
C LEU A 187 9.79 -14.51 -1.32
N GLY A 188 9.77 -15.19 -2.47
CA GLY A 188 9.62 -16.65 -2.52
C GLY A 188 8.19 -17.14 -2.23
N CYS A 189 7.22 -16.25 -2.16
CA CYS A 189 5.83 -16.55 -1.87
C CYS A 189 4.91 -16.22 -3.05
N GLN A 190 3.76 -16.90 -3.10
CA GLN A 190 2.68 -16.55 -4.00
C GLN A 190 1.81 -15.49 -3.30
N GLU A 191 1.75 -14.30 -3.88
CA GLU A 191 0.98 -13.19 -3.32
C GLU A 191 -0.52 -13.36 -3.58
N ASP A 192 -1.35 -13.04 -2.58
CA ASP A 192 -2.80 -12.92 -2.69
C ASP A 192 -3.24 -11.56 -2.15
N PHE A 193 -3.67 -10.68 -3.02
CA PHE A 193 -4.15 -9.33 -2.69
C PHE A 193 -5.67 -9.25 -2.64
N ALA A 194 -6.36 -10.30 -2.21
CA ALA A 194 -7.83 -10.34 -2.18
C ALA A 194 -8.43 -9.21 -1.31
N VAL A 195 -7.86 -8.96 -0.13
CA VAL A 195 -8.31 -7.87 0.76
C VAL A 195 -8.14 -6.50 0.10
N HIS A 196 -7.00 -6.25 -0.54
CA HIS A 196 -6.77 -5.00 -1.27
C HIS A 196 -7.72 -4.84 -2.46
N GLN A 197 -7.97 -5.89 -3.22
CA GLN A 197 -8.88 -5.82 -4.37
C GLN A 197 -10.30 -5.52 -3.95
N LEU A 198 -10.82 -6.21 -2.93
CA LEU A 198 -12.15 -5.93 -2.37
C LEU A 198 -12.21 -4.53 -1.73
N GLY A 199 -11.15 -4.11 -1.04
CA GLY A 199 -11.04 -2.76 -0.47
C GLY A 199 -11.02 -1.66 -1.55
N HIS A 200 -10.43 -1.92 -2.73
CA HIS A 200 -10.50 -0.99 -3.86
C HIS A 200 -11.92 -0.79 -4.38
N GLU A 201 -12.71 -1.87 -4.48
CA GLU A 201 -14.12 -1.76 -4.88
C GLU A 201 -14.94 -0.96 -3.87
N LEU A 202 -14.77 -1.23 -2.56
CA LEU A 202 -15.43 -0.44 -1.51
C LEU A 202 -15.03 1.04 -1.56
N SER A 203 -13.73 1.33 -1.71
CA SER A 203 -13.26 2.71 -1.83
C SER A 203 -13.81 3.40 -3.08
N ALA A 204 -13.95 2.67 -4.19
CA ALA A 204 -14.51 3.22 -5.42
C ALA A 204 -16.02 3.52 -5.31
N MET A 205 -16.77 2.64 -4.61
CA MET A 205 -18.23 2.77 -4.46
C MET A 205 -18.64 3.83 -3.44
N PHE A 206 -17.88 3.99 -2.36
CA PHE A 206 -18.30 4.78 -1.18
C PHE A 206 -17.36 5.95 -0.86
N ASP A 207 -16.34 6.20 -1.67
CA ASP A 207 -15.33 7.25 -1.46
C ASP A 207 -14.69 7.21 -0.06
N THR A 208 -14.47 6.00 0.46
CA THR A 208 -13.87 5.78 1.78
C THR A 208 -12.35 5.81 1.72
N ALA A 209 -11.71 6.19 2.83
CA ALA A 209 -10.26 6.09 2.97
C ALA A 209 -9.80 4.63 2.77
N HIS A 210 -8.70 4.44 2.05
CA HIS A 210 -8.24 3.10 1.65
C HIS A 210 -8.02 2.16 2.85
N GLY A 211 -7.28 2.61 3.87
CA GLY A 211 -7.07 1.81 5.08
C GLY A 211 -8.36 1.43 5.80
N ALA A 212 -9.38 2.30 5.82
CA ALA A 212 -10.67 1.99 6.41
C ALA A 212 -11.42 0.90 5.63
N SER A 213 -11.36 0.94 4.28
CA SER A 213 -11.95 -0.12 3.46
C SER A 213 -11.25 -1.47 3.65
N LEU A 214 -9.93 -1.45 3.81
CA LEU A 214 -9.16 -2.67 4.11
C LEU A 214 -9.54 -3.27 5.46
N ALA A 215 -9.62 -2.44 6.51
CA ALA A 215 -10.05 -2.87 7.84
C ALA A 215 -11.44 -3.52 7.82
N THR A 216 -12.37 -2.95 7.03
CA THR A 216 -13.74 -3.47 6.90
C THR A 216 -13.77 -4.86 6.23
N VAL A 217 -12.89 -5.11 5.26
CA VAL A 217 -12.85 -6.38 4.52
C VAL A 217 -12.12 -7.47 5.30
N TRP A 218 -11.06 -7.10 6.03
CA TRP A 218 -10.13 -8.04 6.65
C TRP A 218 -10.80 -9.10 7.51
N ASP A 219 -11.65 -8.71 8.43
CA ASP A 219 -12.34 -9.64 9.35
C ASP A 219 -13.14 -10.70 8.59
N SER A 220 -13.91 -10.29 7.59
CA SER A 220 -14.75 -11.19 6.80
C SER A 220 -13.92 -12.14 5.94
N TRP A 221 -12.85 -11.62 5.34
CA TRP A 221 -11.93 -12.43 4.56
C TRP A 221 -11.21 -13.46 5.43
N ALA A 222 -10.67 -13.04 6.57
CA ALA A 222 -9.95 -13.91 7.50
C ALA A 222 -10.83 -15.08 7.97
N LEU A 223 -12.09 -14.80 8.32
CA LEU A 223 -13.09 -15.84 8.67
C LEU A 223 -13.30 -16.84 7.52
N ALA A 224 -13.42 -16.34 6.29
CA ALA A 224 -13.70 -17.19 5.14
C ALA A 224 -12.55 -18.13 4.78
N VAL A 225 -11.29 -17.75 5.09
CA VAL A 225 -10.10 -18.52 4.67
C VAL A 225 -9.39 -19.25 5.82
N MET A 226 -9.74 -18.98 7.08
CA MET A 226 -9.03 -19.50 8.24
C MET A 226 -8.97 -21.03 8.27
N ASP A 227 -10.06 -21.69 7.86
CA ASP A 227 -10.16 -23.16 7.87
C ASP A 227 -9.30 -23.81 6.77
N ALA A 228 -8.90 -23.06 5.74
CA ALA A 228 -8.04 -23.57 4.66
C ALA A 228 -6.59 -23.80 5.12
N LYS A 229 -6.08 -22.94 6.03
CA LYS A 229 -4.71 -23.09 6.59
C LYS A 229 -4.66 -22.61 8.06
N PRO A 230 -5.26 -23.37 9.01
CA PRO A 230 -5.32 -22.95 10.42
C PRO A 230 -3.96 -22.73 11.07
N SER A 231 -2.94 -23.49 10.64
CA SER A 231 -1.57 -23.36 11.15
C SER A 231 -0.96 -21.97 10.89
N ARG A 232 -1.35 -21.30 9.77
CA ARG A 232 -0.87 -19.97 9.43
C ARG A 232 -1.46 -18.91 10.38
N PHE A 233 -2.74 -19.04 10.68
CA PHE A 233 -3.42 -18.16 11.65
C PHE A 233 -2.89 -18.39 13.08
N ALA A 234 -2.61 -19.65 13.46
CA ALA A 234 -2.00 -19.95 14.75
C ALA A 234 -0.57 -19.35 14.86
N ARG A 235 0.22 -19.41 13.78
CA ARG A 235 1.54 -18.79 13.70
C ARG A 235 1.44 -17.25 13.83
N TYR A 236 0.54 -16.61 13.13
CA TYR A 236 0.26 -15.16 13.22
C TYR A 236 -0.11 -14.74 14.65
N ALA A 237 -1.07 -15.44 15.26
CA ALA A 237 -1.47 -15.20 16.63
C ALA A 237 -0.32 -15.31 17.62
N LYS A 238 0.50 -16.34 17.49
CA LYS A 238 1.65 -16.57 18.36
C LYS A 238 2.76 -15.54 18.14
N ASN A 239 3.19 -15.35 16.90
CA ASN A 239 4.43 -14.63 16.59
C ASN A 239 4.23 -13.12 16.47
N VAL A 240 3.01 -12.66 16.14
CA VAL A 240 2.70 -11.24 16.04
C VAL A 240 2.01 -10.72 17.31
N TRP A 241 1.03 -11.48 17.84
CA TRP A 241 0.22 -11.04 18.97
C TRP A 241 0.62 -11.64 20.31
N GLY A 242 1.54 -12.61 20.35
CA GLY A 242 1.98 -13.29 21.57
C GLY A 242 0.93 -14.22 22.18
N ILE A 243 -0.10 -14.61 21.41
CA ILE A 243 -1.18 -15.48 21.89
C ILE A 243 -0.71 -16.91 21.86
N SER A 244 -0.70 -17.59 23.03
CA SER A 244 -0.37 -19.01 23.17
C SER A 244 -1.63 -19.81 23.49
N GLY A 245 -1.83 -20.94 22.81
CA GLY A 245 -2.99 -21.84 23.00
C GLY A 245 -3.76 -22.10 21.71
N SER A 246 -4.94 -22.71 21.82
CA SER A 246 -5.84 -22.89 20.67
C SER A 246 -6.38 -21.53 20.27
N VAL A 247 -6.01 -21.07 19.07
CA VAL A 247 -6.46 -19.78 18.55
C VAL A 247 -7.88 -19.92 18.06
N SER A 248 -8.81 -19.22 18.70
CA SER A 248 -10.11 -18.94 18.12
C SER A 248 -10.09 -17.56 17.45
N TYR A 249 -10.88 -17.39 16.41
CA TYR A 249 -11.04 -16.10 15.71
C TYR A 249 -11.37 -14.93 16.67
N THR A 250 -12.13 -15.21 17.73
CA THR A 250 -12.51 -14.23 18.74
C THR A 250 -11.30 -13.59 19.43
N HIS A 251 -10.21 -14.34 19.62
CA HIS A 251 -8.97 -13.81 20.18
C HIS A 251 -8.23 -12.90 19.20
N LEU A 252 -8.18 -13.23 17.92
CA LEU A 252 -7.55 -12.38 16.90
C LEU A 252 -8.28 -11.06 16.74
N ARG A 253 -9.61 -11.10 16.64
CA ARG A 253 -10.45 -9.90 16.50
C ARG A 253 -10.33 -8.95 17.71
N ALA A 254 -10.25 -9.47 18.93
CA ALA A 254 -10.10 -8.64 20.14
C ALA A 254 -8.79 -7.85 20.16
N HIS A 255 -7.74 -8.34 19.50
CA HIS A 255 -6.45 -7.66 19.41
C HIS A 255 -6.33 -6.70 18.22
N GLU A 256 -7.03 -6.94 17.14
CA GLU A 256 -7.01 -6.09 15.92
C GLU A 256 -7.89 -4.84 16.05
N THR A 257 -8.95 -4.89 16.86
CA THR A 257 -9.83 -3.72 17.12
C THR A 257 -9.22 -2.64 18.03
N VAL A 258 -7.95 -2.76 18.40
CA VAL A 258 -7.24 -1.79 19.26
C VAL A 258 -6.46 -0.74 18.42
N LEU A 259 -6.56 -0.78 17.12
CA LEU A 259 -6.16 0.28 16.18
C LEU A 259 -7.42 0.97 15.66
#